data_965b5d9ded53115c74668010c3b6dd28
#
_entry.id   965b5d9ded53115c74668010c3b6dd28
#
_cell.length_a   1.000
_cell.length_b   1.000
_cell.length_c   1.000
_cell.angle_alpha   90.00
_cell.angle_beta   90.00
_cell.angle_gamma   90.00
#
_symmetry.space_group_name_H-M   'P 1'
#
loop_
_entity.id
_entity.type
_entity.pdbx_description
1 polymer ?
#
loop_
_entity_poly.entity_id
_entity_poly.type
_entity_poly.pdbx_seq_one_letter_code
_entity_poly.pdbx_strand_id
1 'polypeptide(L)'
;MRKITILLLFLISVVDSFALTTAQQADSAYNKENYALAIELYSECLAQNGRNANVYYNLGNAWYRQGDIAQAILNYERALRIDPSFSDARTNLNFVRTKLQDKPEDNNSLLTRAHNRVVNSMSANGWAWTAFIVFLVLLGFAAAYIFSSNIVIRKAGFFGGIIMLVVVVYFIVVAYDGSKRINDHSEAIVTVPSTMLNSVPRQPKQTEKVVPLHEGTKVEIVDSVATPDDPVSPRWYNVKINGSSSAWLRATDVTRI
;
A
#
# COMPACT_ATOMS: atom_id res chain seq x y z
N MET A 1 2.76 -1.81 -57.48
CA MET A 1 2.87 -0.69 -56.56
C MET A 1 2.06 -0.92 -55.27
N ARG A 2 0.77 -1.28 -55.33
CA ARG A 2 -0.10 -1.49 -54.13
C ARG A 2 0.43 -2.54 -53.11
N LYS A 3 1.07 -3.64 -53.58
CA LYS A 3 1.63 -4.70 -52.73
C LYS A 3 2.91 -4.25 -52.00
N ILE A 4 3.70 -3.36 -52.61
CA ILE A 4 4.92 -2.80 -52.04
C ILE A 4 4.57 -1.76 -50.97
N THR A 5 3.50 -0.98 -51.20
CA THR A 5 3.02 0.00 -50.20
C THR A 5 2.46 -0.68 -48.95
N ILE A 6 1.77 -1.83 -49.10
CA ILE A 6 1.27 -2.61 -47.95
C ILE A 6 2.43 -3.25 -47.17
N LEU A 7 3.46 -3.75 -47.86
CA LEU A 7 4.66 -4.31 -47.22
C LEU A 7 5.45 -3.23 -46.47
N LEU A 8 5.56 -2.02 -47.04
CA LEU A 8 6.20 -0.87 -46.35
C LEU A 8 5.41 -0.40 -45.13
N LEU A 9 4.07 -0.34 -45.20
CA LEU A 9 3.21 -0.01 -44.05
C LEU A 9 3.30 -1.07 -42.95
N PHE A 10 3.43 -2.35 -43.31
CA PHE A 10 3.63 -3.44 -42.35
C PHE A 10 5.02 -3.39 -41.70
N LEU A 11 6.07 -3.02 -42.46
CA LEU A 11 7.42 -2.83 -41.93
C LEU A 11 7.50 -1.61 -40.97
N ILE A 12 6.78 -0.53 -41.24
CA ILE A 12 6.71 0.65 -40.38
C ILE A 12 5.99 0.32 -39.08
N SER A 13 4.92 -0.48 -39.09
CA SER A 13 4.19 -0.91 -37.88
C SER A 13 4.98 -1.90 -36.99
N VAL A 14 6.00 -2.57 -37.55
CA VAL A 14 6.86 -3.49 -36.77
C VAL A 14 8.01 -2.75 -36.10
N VAL A 15 8.42 -1.59 -36.62
CA VAL A 15 9.53 -0.82 -36.04
C VAL A 15 9.12 -0.09 -34.73
N ASP A 16 7.85 0.29 -34.56
CA ASP A 16 7.34 0.89 -33.33
C ASP A 16 7.29 -0.09 -32.13
N SER A 17 7.47 -1.39 -32.38
CA SER A 17 7.37 -2.43 -31.34
C SER A 17 8.66 -2.67 -30.53
N PHE A 18 9.77 -1.98 -30.85
CA PHE A 18 11.06 -2.16 -30.18
C PHE A 18 11.46 -0.99 -29.25
N ALA A 19 10.63 0.04 -29.14
CA ALA A 19 10.89 1.07 -28.14
C ALA A 19 10.68 0.49 -26.74
N LEU A 20 11.72 0.54 -25.90
CA LEU A 20 11.61 0.15 -24.49
C LEU A 20 10.57 1.03 -23.81
N THR A 21 9.68 0.41 -23.03
CA THR A 21 8.76 1.16 -22.17
C THR A 21 9.55 1.96 -21.13
N THR A 22 8.98 3.04 -20.61
CA THR A 22 9.61 3.85 -19.55
C THR A 22 10.05 2.98 -18.36
N ALA A 23 9.25 1.98 -17.98
CA ALA A 23 9.62 1.02 -16.94
C ALA A 23 10.85 0.18 -17.30
N GLN A 24 10.95 -0.32 -18.54
CA GLN A 24 12.13 -1.08 -18.99
C GLN A 24 13.38 -0.22 -19.10
N GLN A 25 13.24 1.05 -19.44
CA GLN A 25 14.35 2.03 -19.41
C GLN A 25 14.82 2.26 -17.97
N ALA A 26 13.88 2.38 -17.02
CA ALA A 26 14.19 2.50 -15.60
C ALA A 26 14.91 1.25 -15.06
N ASP A 27 14.45 0.05 -15.42
CA ASP A 27 15.13 -1.20 -15.08
C ASP A 27 16.55 -1.26 -15.65
N SER A 28 16.74 -0.81 -16.90
CA SER A 28 18.08 -0.71 -17.52
C SER A 28 18.98 0.28 -16.79
N ALA A 29 18.47 1.45 -16.39
CA ALA A 29 19.21 2.45 -15.62
C ALA A 29 19.60 1.88 -14.24
N TYR A 30 18.68 1.20 -13.55
CA TYR A 30 18.94 0.54 -12.27
C TYR A 30 20.05 -0.51 -12.38
N ASN A 31 19.99 -1.37 -13.40
CA ASN A 31 21.00 -2.42 -13.65
C ASN A 31 22.40 -1.86 -13.99
N LYS A 32 22.45 -0.64 -14.53
CA LYS A 32 23.69 0.11 -14.76
C LYS A 32 24.14 0.93 -13.53
N GLU A 33 23.50 0.71 -12.39
CA GLU A 33 23.74 1.42 -11.12
C GLU A 33 23.50 2.95 -11.19
N ASN A 34 22.83 3.42 -12.26
CA ASN A 34 22.41 4.82 -12.37
C ASN A 34 21.06 5.01 -11.65
N TYR A 35 21.13 4.99 -10.31
CA TYR A 35 19.93 5.01 -9.47
C TYR A 35 19.15 6.33 -9.58
N ALA A 36 19.84 7.45 -9.80
CA ALA A 36 19.21 8.75 -9.99
C ALA A 36 18.31 8.76 -11.24
N LEU A 37 18.82 8.27 -12.38
CA LEU A 37 18.03 8.14 -13.61
C LEU A 37 16.90 7.09 -13.44
N ALA A 38 17.16 5.98 -12.74
CA ALA A 38 16.15 4.96 -12.49
C ALA A 38 14.97 5.55 -11.68
N ILE A 39 15.24 6.35 -10.65
CA ILE A 39 14.22 7.05 -9.83
C ILE A 39 13.39 7.99 -10.69
N GLU A 40 14.02 8.78 -11.54
CA GLU A 40 13.33 9.70 -12.46
C GLU A 40 12.38 8.92 -13.37
N LEU A 41 12.88 7.89 -14.07
CA LEU A 41 12.12 7.10 -15.03
C LEU A 41 10.99 6.29 -14.36
N TYR A 42 11.21 5.68 -13.17
CA TYR A 42 10.11 5.02 -12.44
C TYR A 42 9.05 6.02 -11.99
N SER A 43 9.46 7.22 -11.56
CA SER A 43 8.52 8.28 -11.16
C SER A 43 7.71 8.77 -12.36
N GLU A 44 8.34 8.95 -13.51
CA GLU A 44 7.67 9.27 -14.77
C GLU A 44 6.69 8.16 -15.19
N CYS A 45 7.10 6.89 -15.09
CA CYS A 45 6.24 5.74 -15.38
C CYS A 45 4.97 5.76 -14.51
N LEU A 46 5.08 6.08 -13.21
CA LEU A 46 3.94 6.21 -12.30
C LEU A 46 3.05 7.41 -12.65
N ALA A 47 3.64 8.52 -13.10
CA ALA A 47 2.89 9.69 -13.54
C ALA A 47 2.07 9.43 -14.82
N GLN A 48 2.64 8.68 -15.75
CA GLN A 48 2.01 8.36 -17.04
C GLN A 48 0.97 7.25 -16.93
N ASN A 49 1.27 6.18 -16.19
CA ASN A 49 0.50 4.93 -16.18
C ASN A 49 -0.29 4.69 -14.89
N GLY A 50 -0.15 5.60 -13.91
CA GLY A 50 -0.80 5.46 -12.61
C GLY A 50 -0.09 4.50 -11.66
N ARG A 51 -0.78 4.13 -10.59
CA ARG A 51 -0.24 3.31 -9.49
C ARG A 51 0.04 1.88 -9.93
N ASN A 52 1.26 1.39 -9.68
CA ASN A 52 1.67 0.01 -9.98
C ASN A 52 2.59 -0.51 -8.88
N ALA A 53 2.27 -1.67 -8.30
CA ALA A 53 3.01 -2.23 -7.17
C ALA A 53 4.47 -2.57 -7.52
N ASN A 54 4.71 -3.14 -8.71
CA ASN A 54 6.07 -3.48 -9.16
C ASN A 54 6.93 -2.23 -9.38
N VAL A 55 6.34 -1.17 -9.96
CA VAL A 55 7.05 0.08 -10.20
C VAL A 55 7.40 0.76 -8.88
N TYR A 56 6.46 0.80 -7.91
CA TYR A 56 6.75 1.30 -6.57
C TYR A 56 7.83 0.48 -5.86
N TYR A 57 7.79 -0.84 -5.97
CA TYR A 57 8.81 -1.71 -5.40
C TYR A 57 10.20 -1.41 -5.97
N ASN A 58 10.33 -1.32 -7.31
CA ASN A 58 11.59 -1.01 -7.97
C ASN A 58 12.07 0.41 -7.66
N LEU A 59 11.16 1.38 -7.58
CA LEU A 59 11.46 2.74 -7.13
C LEU A 59 11.99 2.75 -5.68
N GLY A 60 11.39 1.96 -4.79
CA GLY A 60 11.86 1.75 -3.43
C GLY A 60 13.27 1.16 -3.38
N ASN A 61 13.57 0.18 -4.25
CA ASN A 61 14.90 -0.39 -4.39
C ASN A 61 15.93 0.67 -4.86
N ALA A 62 15.56 1.49 -5.84
CA ALA A 62 16.42 2.56 -6.36
C ALA A 62 16.74 3.62 -5.29
N TRP A 63 15.74 4.06 -4.52
CA TRP A 63 15.92 4.96 -3.38
C TRP A 63 16.81 4.36 -2.29
N TYR A 64 16.60 3.06 -1.95
CA TYR A 64 17.45 2.37 -1.00
C TYR A 64 18.92 2.33 -1.45
N ARG A 65 19.16 2.02 -2.73
CA ARG A 65 20.52 2.01 -3.31
C ARG A 65 21.14 3.40 -3.35
N GLN A 66 20.34 4.47 -3.45
CA GLN A 66 20.79 5.85 -3.37
C GLN A 66 21.06 6.32 -1.92
N GLY A 67 20.59 5.54 -0.92
CA GLY A 67 20.80 5.83 0.50
C GLY A 67 19.65 6.55 1.19
N ASP A 68 18.53 6.85 0.48
CA ASP A 68 17.36 7.50 1.07
C ASP A 68 16.42 6.41 1.64
N ILE A 69 16.55 6.20 2.93
CA ILE A 69 15.80 5.19 3.70
C ILE A 69 14.30 5.54 3.77
N ALA A 70 13.97 6.82 3.95
CA ALA A 70 12.60 7.26 4.09
C ALA A 70 11.81 7.07 2.79
N GLN A 71 12.39 7.46 1.65
CA GLN A 71 11.79 7.27 0.34
C GLN A 71 11.68 5.78 -0.03
N ALA A 72 12.66 4.96 0.35
CA ALA A 72 12.57 3.51 0.15
C ALA A 72 11.36 2.92 0.90
N ILE A 73 11.21 3.24 2.19
CA ILE A 73 10.08 2.80 3.01
C ILE A 73 8.75 3.27 2.42
N LEU A 74 8.64 4.55 2.04
CA LEU A 74 7.45 5.13 1.44
C LEU A 74 7.00 4.33 0.22
N ASN A 75 7.93 4.01 -0.67
CA ASN A 75 7.61 3.31 -1.91
C ASN A 75 7.31 1.81 -1.70
N TYR A 76 7.97 1.13 -0.75
CA TYR A 76 7.58 -0.23 -0.36
C TYR A 76 6.20 -0.28 0.28
N GLU A 77 5.85 0.70 1.13
CA GLU A 77 4.50 0.80 1.71
C GLU A 77 3.45 1.04 0.62
N ARG A 78 3.73 1.89 -0.37
CA ARG A 78 2.85 2.10 -1.53
C ARG A 78 2.67 0.85 -2.36
N ALA A 79 3.74 0.08 -2.59
CA ALA A 79 3.66 -1.21 -3.27
C ALA A 79 2.75 -2.19 -2.52
N LEU A 80 2.93 -2.32 -1.19
CA LEU A 80 2.14 -3.20 -0.34
C LEU A 80 0.69 -2.73 -0.13
N ARG A 81 0.41 -1.45 -0.31
CA ARG A 81 -0.96 -0.92 -0.29
C ARG A 81 -1.75 -1.39 -1.51
N ILE A 82 -1.11 -1.49 -2.67
CA ILE A 82 -1.72 -1.98 -3.92
C ILE A 82 -1.79 -3.51 -3.92
N ASP A 83 -0.66 -4.15 -3.60
CA ASP A 83 -0.57 -5.60 -3.49
C ASP A 83 -0.02 -6.02 -2.12
N PRO A 84 -0.90 -6.29 -1.16
CA PRO A 84 -0.49 -6.76 0.16
C PRO A 84 0.20 -8.12 0.16
N SER A 85 0.07 -8.91 -0.91
CA SER A 85 0.71 -10.23 -1.04
C SER A 85 2.16 -10.16 -1.55
N PHE A 86 2.64 -8.97 -1.93
CA PHE A 86 3.97 -8.78 -2.51
C PHE A 86 5.09 -9.08 -1.49
N SER A 87 5.56 -10.33 -1.47
CA SER A 87 6.53 -10.86 -0.49
C SER A 87 7.85 -10.10 -0.50
N ASP A 88 8.36 -9.75 -1.68
CA ASP A 88 9.67 -9.11 -1.83
C ASP A 88 9.64 -7.68 -1.29
N ALA A 89 8.56 -6.92 -1.59
CA ALA A 89 8.37 -5.59 -1.03
C ALA A 89 8.28 -5.63 0.51
N ARG A 90 7.59 -6.64 1.06
CA ARG A 90 7.50 -6.85 2.51
C ARG A 90 8.84 -7.20 3.13
N THR A 91 9.61 -8.06 2.49
CA THR A 91 10.93 -8.48 2.96
C THR A 91 11.89 -7.29 2.98
N ASN A 92 11.93 -6.52 1.89
CA ASN A 92 12.78 -5.34 1.79
C ASN A 92 12.35 -4.25 2.77
N LEU A 93 11.04 -4.00 2.92
CA LEU A 93 10.52 -3.08 3.93
C LEU A 93 10.96 -3.47 5.34
N ASN A 94 10.80 -4.74 5.71
CA ASN A 94 11.21 -5.23 7.03
C ASN A 94 12.72 -5.06 7.24
N PHE A 95 13.53 -5.36 6.23
CA PHE A 95 14.98 -5.18 6.28
C PHE A 95 15.35 -3.70 6.50
N VAL A 96 14.75 -2.80 5.72
CA VAL A 96 15.04 -1.36 5.84
C VAL A 96 14.59 -0.81 7.19
N ARG A 97 13.46 -1.27 7.73
CA ARG A 97 12.96 -0.91 9.07
C ARG A 97 13.92 -1.29 10.20
N THR A 98 14.76 -2.32 10.04
CA THR A 98 15.78 -2.64 11.06
C THR A 98 16.82 -1.54 11.25
N LYS A 99 16.96 -0.65 10.26
CA LYS A 99 17.91 0.47 10.27
C LYS A 99 17.33 1.76 10.86
N LEU A 100 16.02 1.80 11.13
CA LEU A 100 15.38 2.97 11.70
C LEU A 100 15.83 3.21 13.14
N GLN A 101 15.93 4.48 13.49
CA GLN A 101 16.16 4.93 14.86
C GLN A 101 14.90 4.73 15.73
N ASP A 102 13.73 5.09 15.19
CA ASP A 102 12.45 4.89 15.84
C ASP A 102 11.89 3.53 15.47
N LYS A 103 11.92 2.57 16.38
CA LYS A 103 11.37 1.23 16.12
C LYS A 103 9.85 1.25 16.25
N PRO A 104 9.12 0.76 15.23
CA PRO A 104 7.67 0.66 15.33
C PRO A 104 7.29 -0.37 16.39
N GLU A 105 6.48 0.05 17.37
CA GLU A 105 5.87 -0.85 18.33
C GLU A 105 4.51 -1.31 17.82
N ASP A 106 4.23 -2.61 17.90
CA ASP A 106 2.94 -3.16 17.53
C ASP A 106 2.09 -3.38 18.79
N ASN A 107 1.25 -2.40 19.10
CA ASN A 107 0.34 -2.42 20.25
C ASN A 107 -1.03 -3.04 19.93
N ASN A 108 -1.20 -3.64 18.74
CA ASN A 108 -2.45 -4.27 18.34
C ASN A 108 -2.75 -5.55 19.15
N SER A 109 -4.04 -5.79 19.40
CA SER A 109 -4.50 -7.03 20.01
C SER A 109 -4.17 -8.25 19.14
N LEU A 110 -4.11 -9.44 19.73
CA LEU A 110 -3.86 -10.69 18.99
C LEU A 110 -4.90 -10.91 17.88
N LEU A 111 -6.17 -10.60 18.14
CA LEU A 111 -7.25 -10.72 17.16
C LEU A 111 -7.06 -9.75 16.00
N THR A 112 -6.70 -8.49 16.29
CA THR A 112 -6.41 -7.48 15.28
C THR A 112 -5.22 -7.89 14.40
N ARG A 113 -4.17 -8.43 15.02
CA ARG A 113 -3.00 -8.96 14.28
C ARG A 113 -3.37 -10.13 13.38
N ALA A 114 -4.20 -11.07 13.88
CA ALA A 114 -4.66 -12.21 13.10
C ALA A 114 -5.52 -11.74 11.92
N HIS A 115 -6.47 -10.85 12.15
CA HIS A 115 -7.31 -10.26 11.10
C HIS A 115 -6.46 -9.52 10.06
N ASN A 116 -5.56 -8.64 10.49
CA ASN A 116 -4.66 -7.91 9.58
C ASN A 116 -3.75 -8.84 8.78
N ARG A 117 -3.31 -9.97 9.36
CA ARG A 117 -2.53 -10.98 8.63
C ARG A 117 -3.36 -11.60 7.51
N VAL A 118 -4.64 -11.91 7.76
CA VAL A 118 -5.55 -12.42 6.73
C VAL A 118 -5.76 -11.36 5.65
N VAL A 119 -6.19 -10.14 6.02
CA VAL A 119 -6.42 -9.04 5.06
C VAL A 119 -5.19 -8.79 4.17
N ASN A 120 -3.99 -8.88 4.75
CA ASN A 120 -2.71 -8.63 4.06
C ASN A 120 -2.15 -9.84 3.30
N SER A 121 -2.84 -10.97 3.27
CA SER A 121 -2.35 -12.17 2.56
C SER A 121 -2.73 -12.19 1.08
N MET A 122 -3.74 -11.39 0.67
CA MET A 122 -4.19 -11.27 -0.72
C MET A 122 -4.64 -9.83 -1.02
N SER A 123 -4.72 -9.51 -2.31
CA SER A 123 -5.33 -8.25 -2.76
C SER A 123 -6.84 -8.22 -2.48
N ALA A 124 -7.43 -7.02 -2.41
CA ALA A 124 -8.88 -6.85 -2.23
C ALA A 124 -9.70 -7.61 -3.28
N ASN A 125 -9.26 -7.58 -4.55
CA ASN A 125 -9.90 -8.35 -5.63
C ASN A 125 -9.79 -9.86 -5.41
N GLY A 126 -8.65 -10.36 -4.90
CA GLY A 126 -8.47 -11.77 -4.56
C GLY A 126 -9.46 -12.21 -3.49
N TRP A 127 -9.67 -11.39 -2.45
CA TRP A 127 -10.66 -11.65 -1.41
C TRP A 127 -12.10 -11.58 -1.93
N ALA A 128 -12.42 -10.66 -2.85
CA ALA A 128 -13.73 -10.59 -3.48
C ALA A 128 -14.03 -11.85 -4.30
N TRP A 129 -13.08 -12.37 -5.06
CA TRP A 129 -13.20 -13.64 -5.76
C TRP A 129 -13.36 -14.83 -4.80
N THR A 130 -12.62 -14.84 -3.68
CA THR A 130 -12.74 -15.86 -2.65
C THR A 130 -14.15 -15.84 -2.05
N ALA A 131 -14.66 -14.65 -1.69
CA ALA A 131 -16.03 -14.50 -1.19
C ALA A 131 -17.08 -15.02 -2.20
N PHE A 132 -16.89 -14.72 -3.49
CA PHE A 132 -17.77 -15.19 -4.56
C PHE A 132 -17.75 -16.73 -4.69
N ILE A 133 -16.58 -17.37 -4.66
CA ILE A 133 -16.45 -18.83 -4.73
C ILE A 133 -17.15 -19.49 -3.51
N VAL A 134 -16.91 -18.96 -2.31
CA VAL A 134 -17.55 -19.49 -1.08
C VAL A 134 -19.07 -19.28 -1.11
N PHE A 135 -19.54 -18.19 -1.72
CA PHE A 135 -20.97 -17.96 -1.95
C PHE A 135 -21.58 -19.03 -2.88
N LEU A 136 -20.87 -19.45 -3.93
CA LEU A 136 -21.35 -20.56 -4.79
C LEU A 136 -21.44 -21.88 -4.00
N VAL A 137 -20.52 -22.14 -3.08
CA VAL A 137 -20.59 -23.31 -2.19
C VAL A 137 -21.80 -23.21 -1.25
N LEU A 138 -22.09 -22.02 -0.71
CA LEU A 138 -23.30 -21.77 0.09
C LEU A 138 -24.57 -22.10 -0.71
N LEU A 139 -24.64 -21.70 -1.99
CA LEU A 139 -25.78 -22.07 -2.85
C LEU A 139 -25.89 -23.59 -3.04
N GLY A 140 -24.78 -24.32 -3.10
CA GLY A 140 -24.74 -25.78 -3.14
C GLY A 140 -25.37 -26.40 -1.87
N PHE A 141 -25.02 -25.89 -0.68
CA PHE A 141 -25.65 -26.33 0.58
C PHE A 141 -27.15 -26.01 0.64
N ALA A 142 -27.53 -24.82 0.16
CA ALA A 142 -28.94 -24.44 0.06
C ALA A 142 -29.71 -25.36 -0.89
N ALA A 143 -29.15 -25.69 -2.03
CA ALA A 143 -29.74 -26.65 -2.98
C ALA A 143 -29.87 -28.07 -2.37
N ALA A 144 -28.82 -28.53 -1.68
CA ALA A 144 -28.88 -29.82 -0.96
C ALA A 144 -29.97 -29.85 0.11
N TYR A 145 -30.17 -28.75 0.82
CA TYR A 145 -31.28 -28.63 1.80
C TYR A 145 -32.65 -28.66 1.15
N ILE A 146 -32.85 -27.96 0.02
CA ILE A 146 -34.15 -27.78 -0.63
C ILE A 146 -34.53 -29.04 -1.44
N PHE A 147 -33.61 -29.55 -2.26
CA PHE A 147 -33.91 -30.55 -3.29
C PHE A 147 -33.68 -32.01 -2.86
N SER A 148 -32.90 -32.26 -1.76
CA SER A 148 -32.62 -33.63 -1.36
C SER A 148 -33.80 -34.25 -0.60
N SER A 149 -34.14 -35.49 -0.95
CA SER A 149 -35.07 -36.32 -0.20
C SER A 149 -34.43 -37.01 1.02
N ASN A 150 -33.09 -37.07 1.06
CA ASN A 150 -32.34 -37.72 2.13
C ASN A 150 -32.18 -36.79 3.34
N ILE A 151 -32.68 -37.25 4.51
CA ILE A 151 -32.70 -36.45 5.73
C ILE A 151 -31.25 -36.06 6.21
N VAL A 152 -30.27 -36.94 5.96
CA VAL A 152 -28.85 -36.67 6.34
C VAL A 152 -28.29 -35.52 5.49
N ILE A 153 -28.54 -35.57 4.17
CA ILE A 153 -28.09 -34.52 3.24
C ILE A 153 -28.80 -33.20 3.55
N ARG A 154 -30.09 -33.21 3.87
CA ARG A 154 -30.84 -32.01 4.28
C ARG A 154 -30.26 -31.38 5.55
N LYS A 155 -29.96 -32.18 6.58
CA LYS A 155 -29.32 -31.68 7.81
C LYS A 155 -27.95 -31.12 7.51
N ALA A 156 -27.12 -31.81 6.73
CA ALA A 156 -25.82 -31.31 6.30
C ALA A 156 -25.95 -30.00 5.49
N GLY A 157 -26.92 -29.89 4.59
CA GLY A 157 -27.23 -28.66 3.84
C GLY A 157 -27.60 -27.50 4.75
N PHE A 158 -28.45 -27.73 5.75
CA PHE A 158 -28.86 -26.67 6.69
C PHE A 158 -27.71 -26.17 7.56
N PHE A 159 -27.06 -27.08 8.31
CA PHE A 159 -25.96 -26.66 9.21
C PHE A 159 -24.73 -26.18 8.44
N GLY A 160 -24.36 -26.83 7.31
CA GLY A 160 -23.30 -26.41 6.43
C GLY A 160 -23.60 -25.05 5.81
N GLY A 161 -24.84 -24.80 5.41
CA GLY A 161 -25.30 -23.52 4.90
C GLY A 161 -25.12 -22.36 5.91
N ILE A 162 -25.50 -22.60 7.18
CA ILE A 162 -25.31 -21.59 8.24
C ILE A 162 -23.82 -21.26 8.43
N ILE A 163 -22.95 -22.28 8.49
CA ILE A 163 -21.52 -22.08 8.63
C ILE A 163 -20.98 -21.30 7.43
N MET A 164 -21.35 -21.71 6.21
CA MET A 164 -20.88 -21.03 4.99
C MET A 164 -21.39 -19.60 4.90
N LEU A 165 -22.59 -19.29 5.39
CA LEU A 165 -23.09 -17.92 5.45
C LEU A 165 -22.18 -17.03 6.30
N VAL A 166 -21.76 -17.49 7.48
CA VAL A 166 -20.82 -16.76 8.35
C VAL A 166 -19.49 -16.56 7.64
N VAL A 167 -18.98 -17.59 6.95
CA VAL A 167 -17.71 -17.52 6.21
C VAL A 167 -17.79 -16.53 5.03
N VAL A 168 -18.90 -16.51 4.28
CA VAL A 168 -19.12 -15.54 3.19
C VAL A 168 -19.09 -14.10 3.74
N VAL A 169 -19.85 -13.85 4.82
CA VAL A 169 -19.89 -12.52 5.45
C VAL A 169 -18.49 -12.10 5.90
N TYR A 170 -17.73 -13.01 6.51
CA TYR A 170 -16.35 -12.72 6.92
C TYR A 170 -15.46 -12.31 5.73
N PHE A 171 -15.49 -13.06 4.61
CA PHE A 171 -14.67 -12.71 3.45
C PHE A 171 -15.14 -11.43 2.73
N ILE A 172 -16.42 -11.09 2.79
CA ILE A 172 -16.92 -9.78 2.31
C ILE A 172 -16.31 -8.66 3.16
N VAL A 173 -16.27 -8.80 4.49
CA VAL A 173 -15.64 -7.81 5.39
C VAL A 173 -14.15 -7.69 5.09
N VAL A 174 -13.44 -8.81 4.94
CA VAL A 174 -12.01 -8.81 4.59
C VAL A 174 -11.75 -8.09 3.24
N ALA A 175 -12.56 -8.35 2.22
CA ALA A 175 -12.47 -7.69 0.92
C ALA A 175 -12.74 -6.18 1.03
N TYR A 176 -13.74 -5.80 1.83
CA TYR A 176 -14.08 -4.40 2.08
C TYR A 176 -12.93 -3.66 2.80
N ASP A 177 -12.35 -4.25 3.86
CA ASP A 177 -11.23 -3.66 4.60
C ASP A 177 -10.00 -3.52 3.71
N GLY A 178 -9.72 -4.51 2.86
CA GLY A 178 -8.65 -4.44 1.86
C GLY A 178 -8.87 -3.31 0.85
N SER A 179 -10.10 -3.14 0.36
CA SER A 179 -10.46 -2.07 -0.58
C SER A 179 -10.38 -0.68 0.07
N LYS A 180 -10.86 -0.54 1.31
CA LYS A 180 -10.77 0.71 2.07
C LYS A 180 -9.32 1.16 2.24
N ARG A 181 -8.41 0.23 2.51
CA ARG A 181 -6.99 0.52 2.70
C ARG A 181 -6.32 1.14 1.47
N ILE A 182 -6.71 0.74 0.25
CA ILE A 182 -6.15 1.30 -0.99
C ILE A 182 -6.46 2.79 -1.12
N ASN A 183 -7.61 3.22 -0.62
CA ASN A 183 -8.10 4.61 -0.70
C ASN A 183 -7.87 5.41 0.60
N ASP A 184 -7.27 4.77 1.61
CA ASP A 184 -6.97 5.44 2.86
C ASP A 184 -5.69 6.26 2.72
N HIS A 185 -5.80 7.56 2.89
CA HIS A 185 -4.69 8.52 2.86
C HIS A 185 -4.33 9.02 4.26
N SER A 186 -4.76 8.33 5.31
CA SER A 186 -4.47 8.70 6.69
C SER A 186 -3.03 8.37 7.12
N GLU A 187 -2.34 7.47 6.41
CA GLU A 187 -0.98 7.07 6.75
C GLU A 187 0.07 7.91 5.99
N ALA A 188 1.15 8.26 6.68
CA ALA A 188 2.27 9.00 6.11
C ALA A 188 3.62 8.49 6.67
N ILE A 189 4.70 8.79 5.95
CA ILE A 189 6.08 8.51 6.35
C ILE A 189 6.79 9.84 6.59
N VAL A 190 7.55 9.95 7.68
CA VAL A 190 8.46 11.07 7.93
C VAL A 190 9.57 11.01 6.88
N THR A 191 9.70 12.06 6.06
CA THR A 191 10.64 12.10 4.94
C THR A 191 11.78 13.08 5.13
N VAL A 192 11.80 13.80 6.26
CA VAL A 192 12.94 14.63 6.68
C VAL A 192 13.79 13.87 7.70
N PRO A 193 15.10 14.16 7.82
CA PRO A 193 16.00 13.45 8.74
C PRO A 193 15.52 13.45 10.19
N SER A 194 14.89 14.54 10.64
CA SER A 194 14.29 14.67 11.96
C SER A 194 13.22 15.75 11.96
N THR A 195 12.13 15.50 12.67
CA THR A 195 11.06 16.47 12.96
C THR A 195 10.69 16.41 14.43
N MET A 196 9.88 17.35 14.88
CA MET A 196 9.48 17.44 16.29
C MET A 196 7.98 17.28 16.45
N LEU A 197 7.57 16.48 17.41
CA LEU A 197 6.18 16.33 17.83
C LEU A 197 5.83 17.41 18.84
N ASN A 198 4.80 18.19 18.51
CA ASN A 198 4.35 19.33 19.30
C ASN A 198 2.97 19.04 19.93
N SER A 199 2.72 19.64 21.09
CA SER A 199 1.39 19.56 21.73
C SER A 199 0.34 20.40 21.04
N VAL A 200 0.74 21.39 20.26
CA VAL A 200 -0.11 22.35 19.54
C VAL A 200 0.41 22.58 18.11
N PRO A 201 -0.46 22.95 17.16
CA PRO A 201 -0.08 23.14 15.75
C PRO A 201 0.65 24.49 15.52
N ARG A 202 1.81 24.64 16.14
CA ARG A 202 2.74 25.77 15.98
C ARG A 202 4.15 25.35 16.31
N GLN A 203 5.13 26.19 15.98
CA GLN A 203 6.50 25.98 16.40
C GLN A 203 6.64 25.93 17.93
N PRO A 204 7.42 24.96 18.46
CA PRO A 204 7.63 24.87 19.91
C PRO A 204 8.41 26.06 20.43
N LYS A 205 8.07 26.50 21.63
CA LYS A 205 8.87 27.47 22.39
C LYS A 205 10.09 26.75 22.99
N GLN A 206 11.17 27.46 23.24
CA GLN A 206 12.41 26.90 23.82
C GLN A 206 12.21 26.14 25.14
N THR A 207 11.14 26.44 25.88
CA THR A 207 10.82 25.82 27.16
C THR A 207 9.90 24.60 27.04
N GLU A 208 9.39 24.28 25.85
CA GLU A 208 8.47 23.18 25.62
C GLU A 208 9.25 21.86 25.42
N LYS A 209 8.81 20.81 26.09
CA LYS A 209 9.35 19.46 25.85
C LYS A 209 8.77 18.96 24.53
N VAL A 210 9.64 18.71 23.57
CA VAL A 210 9.31 18.11 22.29
C VAL A 210 9.92 16.71 22.19
N VAL A 211 9.25 15.83 21.49
CA VAL A 211 9.75 14.49 21.20
C VAL A 211 10.25 14.50 19.76
N PRO A 212 11.53 14.19 19.53
CA PRO A 212 12.03 14.06 18.17
C PRO A 212 11.43 12.83 17.50
N LEU A 213 11.20 12.92 16.21
CA LEU A 213 10.78 11.83 15.35
C LEU A 213 11.69 11.81 14.12
N HIS A 214 12.17 10.62 13.74
CA HIS A 214 13.18 10.48 12.71
C HIS A 214 12.59 9.96 11.39
N GLU A 215 13.36 10.10 10.33
CA GLU A 215 13.01 9.64 8.99
C GLU A 215 12.56 8.17 8.95
N GLY A 216 11.67 7.84 8.03
CA GLY A 216 11.15 6.49 7.85
C GLY A 216 10.09 6.08 8.85
N THR A 217 9.83 6.87 9.90
CA THR A 217 8.78 6.57 10.88
C THR A 217 7.41 6.74 10.25
N LYS A 218 6.57 5.71 10.39
CA LYS A 218 5.17 5.71 9.92
C LYS A 218 4.27 6.35 10.97
N VAL A 219 3.43 7.28 10.54
CA VAL A 219 2.45 8.00 11.35
C VAL A 219 1.05 7.88 10.76
N GLU A 220 0.03 7.92 11.62
CA GLU A 220 -1.38 7.99 11.23
C GLU A 220 -1.89 9.42 11.40
N ILE A 221 -2.32 10.05 10.31
CA ILE A 221 -2.89 11.40 10.32
C ILE A 221 -4.35 11.30 10.78
N VAL A 222 -4.65 11.92 11.92
CA VAL A 222 -5.99 11.92 12.52
C VAL A 222 -6.74 13.19 12.16
N ASP A 223 -6.03 14.34 12.09
CA ASP A 223 -6.61 15.65 11.82
C ASP A 223 -5.60 16.56 11.13
N SER A 224 -6.06 17.67 10.58
CA SER A 224 -5.21 18.68 9.96
C SER A 224 -5.72 20.07 10.18
N VAL A 225 -4.82 21.00 10.48
CA VAL A 225 -5.12 22.44 10.64
C VAL A 225 -4.32 23.25 9.63
N ALA A 226 -4.99 24.14 8.91
CA ALA A 226 -4.33 25.09 8.04
C ALA A 226 -3.85 26.29 8.88
N THR A 227 -2.61 26.68 8.67
CA THR A 227 -1.93 27.82 9.31
C THR A 227 -1.29 28.66 8.22
N PRO A 228 -2.09 29.37 7.39
CA PRO A 228 -1.56 30.05 6.20
C PRO A 228 -0.54 31.15 6.53
N ASP A 229 -0.60 31.70 7.74
CA ASP A 229 0.30 32.75 8.21
C ASP A 229 1.58 32.21 8.88
N ASP A 230 1.73 30.87 9.02
CA ASP A 230 2.96 30.26 9.52
C ASP A 230 4.00 30.17 8.40
N PRO A 231 5.11 30.91 8.49
CA PRO A 231 6.13 30.96 7.44
C PRO A 231 6.87 29.61 7.26
N VAL A 232 6.76 28.70 8.22
CA VAL A 232 7.48 27.41 8.23
C VAL A 232 6.61 26.29 7.71
N SER A 233 5.33 26.28 8.05
CA SER A 233 4.39 25.28 7.55
C SER A 233 2.98 25.84 7.40
N PRO A 234 2.45 25.88 6.17
CA PRO A 234 1.09 26.35 5.93
C PRO A 234 0.02 25.39 6.46
N ARG A 235 0.44 24.20 6.93
CA ARG A 235 -0.44 23.16 7.47
C ARG A 235 0.27 22.29 8.49
N TRP A 236 -0.45 21.90 9.52
CA TRP A 236 -0.03 20.94 10.53
C TRP A 236 -0.93 19.72 10.52
N TYR A 237 -0.35 18.55 10.77
CA TYR A 237 -1.06 17.30 10.93
C TYR A 237 -1.03 16.87 12.39
N ASN A 238 -2.21 16.53 12.91
CA ASN A 238 -2.32 15.79 14.16
C ASN A 238 -2.10 14.31 13.85
N VAL A 239 -1.07 13.72 14.42
CA VAL A 239 -0.68 12.34 14.11
C VAL A 239 -0.66 11.47 15.34
N LYS A 240 -0.94 10.19 15.14
CA LYS A 240 -0.70 9.12 16.11
C LYS A 240 0.48 8.28 15.68
N ILE A 241 1.27 7.85 16.66
CA ILE A 241 2.36 6.91 16.48
C ILE A 241 2.04 5.69 17.33
N ASN A 242 1.94 4.51 16.69
CA ASN A 242 1.69 3.23 17.37
C ASN A 242 0.46 3.23 18.33
N GLY A 243 -0.60 3.98 17.98
CA GLY A 243 -1.80 4.04 18.80
C GLY A 243 -1.68 4.84 20.10
N SER A 244 -0.55 5.54 20.31
CA SER A 244 -0.31 6.42 21.46
C SER A 244 -1.06 7.75 21.39
N SER A 245 -0.79 8.66 22.31
CA SER A 245 -1.34 10.01 22.32
C SER A 245 -1.02 10.75 21.01
N SER A 246 -1.97 11.55 20.54
CA SER A 246 -1.79 12.35 19.33
C SER A 246 -0.89 13.56 19.59
N ALA A 247 -0.11 13.94 18.59
CA ALA A 247 0.75 15.09 18.59
C ALA A 247 0.75 15.79 17.23
N TRP A 248 1.19 17.03 17.18
CA TRP A 248 1.21 17.82 15.94
C TRP A 248 2.61 17.83 15.33
N LEU A 249 2.68 17.66 14.02
CA LEU A 249 3.89 17.85 13.22
C LEU A 249 3.58 18.64 11.95
N ARG A 250 4.63 19.16 11.32
CA ARG A 250 4.50 19.93 10.08
C ARG A 250 4.12 19.02 8.92
N ALA A 251 3.17 19.45 8.10
CA ALA A 251 2.76 18.70 6.92
C ALA A 251 3.88 18.56 5.87
N THR A 252 4.85 19.49 5.87
CA THR A 252 6.03 19.47 5.00
C THR A 252 7.03 18.38 5.33
N ASP A 253 6.98 17.84 6.56
CA ASP A 253 7.96 16.88 7.07
C ASP A 253 7.57 15.43 6.79
N VAL A 254 6.36 15.22 6.27
CA VAL A 254 5.82 13.89 5.98
C VAL A 254 5.26 13.79 4.57
N THR A 255 5.34 12.60 4.01
CA THR A 255 4.72 12.27 2.72
C THR A 255 3.68 11.18 2.92
N ARG A 256 2.44 11.41 2.41
CA ARG A 256 1.36 10.42 2.45
C ARG A 256 1.69 9.20 1.59
N ILE A 257 1.29 8.05 2.09
CA ILE A 257 1.46 6.78 1.40
C ILE A 257 0.43 6.63 0.27
#